data_16ae3824dc2b2a9e003d6ca26726942f
#
_entry.id   16ae3824dc2b2a9e003d6ca26726942f
#
_cell.length_a   1.000
_cell.length_b   1.000
_cell.length_c   1.000
_cell.angle_alpha   90.00
_cell.angle_beta   90.00
_cell.angle_gamma   90.00
#
_symmetry.space_group_name_H-M   'P 1'
#
loop_
_entity.id
_entity.type
_entity.pdbx_description
1 polymer ?
#
loop_
_entity_poly.entity_id
_entity_poly.type
_entity_poly.pdbx_seq_one_letter_code
_entity_poly.pdbx_strand_id
1 'polypeptide(L)'
;MKEINIVTSFNETILKDTAIHLLNSTKENLDTSINFTAYYHDCKIDAYSLPNYTYKNLHDVKDHEDFLKRYAEHDGTEEGKIPYNEKLDALKWSHKVFALTEMAFDLAEKSKEAGWLIWIDADSYLKKRLTKQDMLSMLNDKADIVYNPEEPFFMAFNLDKQPTIDILADLRGAYILGE
;
A
#
# COMPACT_ATOMS: atom_id res chain seq x y z
N MET A 1 19.20 0.68 -13.36
CA MET A 1 18.93 1.39 -12.06
C MET A 1 17.63 0.79 -11.55
N LYS A 2 17.59 0.31 -10.31
CA LYS A 2 16.40 -0.36 -9.74
C LYS A 2 15.16 0.51 -9.85
N GLU A 3 14.02 -0.11 -10.18
CA GLU A 3 12.72 0.56 -10.15
C GLU A 3 12.30 0.84 -8.72
N ILE A 4 11.55 1.93 -8.54
CA ILE A 4 10.91 2.28 -7.27
C ILE A 4 9.43 2.49 -7.55
N ASN A 5 8.62 1.75 -6.82
CA ASN A 5 7.18 1.80 -6.90
C ASN A 5 6.63 2.11 -5.50
N ILE A 6 5.84 3.15 -5.39
CA ILE A 6 5.14 3.50 -4.15
C ILE A 6 3.71 3.04 -4.26
N VAL A 7 3.18 2.47 -3.18
CA VAL A 7 1.78 2.06 -3.08
C VAL A 7 1.15 2.60 -1.81
N THR A 8 -0.10 2.98 -1.89
CA THR A 8 -0.97 3.38 -0.77
C THR A 8 -2.39 2.91 -1.01
N SER A 9 -3.24 2.97 0.02
CA SER A 9 -4.69 2.76 -0.15
C SER A 9 -5.50 3.71 0.71
N PHE A 10 -6.72 4.06 0.24
CA PHE A 10 -7.64 4.92 0.97
C PHE A 10 -9.10 4.75 0.52
N ASN A 11 -10.01 5.12 1.40
CA ASN A 11 -11.44 5.26 1.14
C ASN A 11 -11.84 6.74 1.04
N GLU A 12 -13.14 7.02 0.91
CA GLU A 12 -13.65 8.38 0.79
C GLU A 12 -13.34 9.26 2.01
N THR A 13 -13.45 8.72 3.23
CA THR A 13 -13.15 9.44 4.46
C THR A 13 -11.67 9.81 4.52
N ILE A 14 -10.79 8.82 4.33
CA ILE A 14 -9.34 9.04 4.34
C ILE A 14 -8.93 9.97 3.19
N LEU A 15 -9.58 9.87 2.02
CA LEU A 15 -9.30 10.75 0.89
C LEU A 15 -9.56 12.22 1.25
N LYS A 16 -10.70 12.52 1.88
CA LYS A 16 -11.08 13.89 2.24
C LYS A 16 -10.25 14.46 3.38
N ASP A 17 -9.92 13.62 4.36
CA ASP A 17 -9.28 14.08 5.59
C ASP A 17 -7.75 14.18 5.46
N THR A 18 -7.11 13.23 4.80
CA THR A 18 -5.65 13.09 4.81
C THR A 18 -5.02 12.75 3.47
N ALA A 19 -5.54 11.76 2.71
CA ALA A 19 -4.88 11.30 1.48
C ALA A 19 -4.79 12.37 0.40
N ILE A 20 -5.68 13.36 0.41
CA ILE A 20 -5.58 14.51 -0.51
C ILE A 20 -4.27 15.29 -0.30
N HIS A 21 -3.75 15.35 0.93
CA HIS A 21 -2.47 15.99 1.23
C HIS A 21 -1.30 15.16 0.72
N LEU A 22 -1.36 13.82 0.86
CA LEU A 22 -0.38 12.92 0.26
C LEU A 22 -0.35 13.09 -1.25
N LEU A 23 -1.50 13.02 -1.93
CA LEU A 23 -1.60 13.14 -3.39
C LEU A 23 -1.07 14.49 -3.89
N ASN A 24 -1.41 15.59 -3.24
CA ASN A 24 -0.92 16.92 -3.61
C ASN A 24 0.58 17.04 -3.37
N SER A 25 1.08 16.60 -2.21
CA SER A 25 2.50 16.70 -1.89
C SER A 25 3.38 15.80 -2.76
N THR A 26 2.90 14.61 -3.14
CA THR A 26 3.61 13.74 -4.08
C THR A 26 3.62 14.34 -5.49
N LYS A 27 2.52 14.93 -5.94
CA LYS A 27 2.47 15.64 -7.22
C LYS A 27 3.52 16.74 -7.33
N GLU A 28 3.75 17.48 -6.24
CA GLU A 28 4.68 18.60 -6.21
C GLU A 28 6.12 18.17 -5.98
N ASN A 29 6.33 17.11 -5.17
CA ASN A 29 7.62 16.80 -4.58
C ASN A 29 8.19 15.44 -4.98
N LEU A 30 7.42 14.52 -5.58
CA LEU A 30 7.92 13.22 -5.97
C LEU A 30 8.60 13.29 -7.36
N ASP A 31 9.76 12.64 -7.47
CA ASP A 31 10.47 12.48 -8.74
C ASP A 31 9.62 11.69 -9.73
N THR A 32 9.50 12.17 -10.97
CA THR A 32 8.70 11.53 -12.02
C THR A 32 9.22 10.16 -12.47
N SER A 33 10.44 9.78 -12.09
CA SER A 33 11.00 8.44 -12.31
C SER A 33 10.61 7.43 -11.22
N ILE A 34 9.81 7.82 -10.22
CA ILE A 34 9.21 6.97 -9.21
C ILE A 34 7.75 6.74 -9.58
N ASN A 35 7.34 5.49 -9.68
CA ASN A 35 5.94 5.14 -9.93
C ASN A 35 5.13 5.23 -8.64
N PHE A 36 3.92 5.77 -8.73
CA PHE A 36 3.00 5.91 -7.61
C PHE A 36 1.66 5.24 -7.95
N THR A 37 1.25 4.27 -7.16
CA THR A 37 -0.02 3.58 -7.32
C THR A 37 -0.88 3.78 -6.07
N ALA A 38 -2.09 4.30 -6.26
CA ALA A 38 -3.07 4.44 -5.20
C ALA A 38 -4.24 3.47 -5.44
N TYR A 39 -4.44 2.55 -4.50
CA TYR A 39 -5.66 1.75 -4.46
C TYR A 39 -6.74 2.52 -3.72
N TYR A 40 -7.90 2.65 -4.33
CA TYR A 40 -9.05 3.30 -3.72
C TYR A 40 -10.22 2.33 -3.60
N HIS A 41 -11.06 2.53 -2.59
CA HIS A 41 -12.32 1.81 -2.42
C HIS A 41 -13.38 2.75 -1.87
N ASP A 42 -14.64 2.51 -2.24
CA ASP A 42 -15.81 3.28 -1.79
C ASP A 42 -15.68 4.81 -1.97
N CYS A 43 -14.93 5.23 -2.98
CA CYS A 43 -14.80 6.65 -3.32
C CYS A 43 -14.67 6.89 -4.82
N LYS A 44 -14.99 8.12 -5.25
CA LYS A 44 -14.74 8.60 -6.61
C LYS A 44 -13.44 9.40 -6.59
N ILE A 45 -12.54 9.07 -7.51
CA ILE A 45 -11.32 9.83 -7.71
C ILE A 45 -11.47 10.60 -9.01
N ASP A 46 -11.41 11.93 -8.92
CA ASP A 46 -11.08 12.76 -10.08
C ASP A 46 -9.59 12.58 -10.32
N ALA A 47 -9.27 11.64 -11.21
CA ALA A 47 -7.90 11.17 -11.41
C ALA A 47 -6.97 12.34 -11.72
N TYR A 48 -6.04 12.62 -10.83
CA TYR A 48 -4.89 13.46 -11.14
C TYR A 48 -4.05 12.73 -12.18
N SER A 49 -4.24 13.07 -13.44
CA SER A 49 -3.53 12.45 -14.56
C SER A 49 -2.07 12.92 -14.56
N LEU A 50 -1.19 12.14 -13.92
CA LEU A 50 0.25 12.30 -14.01
C LEU A 50 0.85 11.05 -14.66
N PRO A 51 1.89 11.15 -15.49
CA PRO A 51 2.43 10.02 -16.26
C PRO A 51 2.90 8.83 -15.42
N ASN A 52 3.33 9.08 -14.19
CA ASN A 52 3.84 8.07 -13.24
C ASN A 52 2.83 7.68 -12.17
N TYR A 53 1.56 8.11 -12.29
CA TYR A 53 0.48 7.80 -11.34
C TYR A 53 -0.50 6.80 -11.93
N THR A 54 -0.85 5.82 -11.12
CA THR A 54 -1.87 4.82 -11.42
C THR A 54 -2.90 4.78 -10.30
N TYR A 55 -4.18 4.75 -10.65
CA TYR A 55 -5.26 4.57 -9.70
C TYR A 55 -5.95 3.23 -10.00
N LYS A 56 -6.08 2.39 -8.97
CA LYS A 56 -6.72 1.07 -9.08
C LYS A 56 -7.86 0.95 -8.08
N ASN A 57 -8.99 0.42 -8.51
CA ASN A 57 -10.08 0.13 -7.58
C ASN A 57 -9.77 -1.15 -6.80
N LEU A 58 -9.77 -1.08 -5.47
CA LEU A 58 -9.48 -2.23 -4.62
C LEU A 58 -10.58 -3.30 -4.70
N HIS A 59 -11.80 -2.92 -5.07
CA HIS A 59 -12.89 -3.86 -5.36
C HIS A 59 -12.63 -4.77 -6.57
N ASP A 60 -11.70 -4.41 -7.46
CA ASP A 60 -11.31 -5.27 -8.59
C ASP A 60 -10.37 -6.40 -8.16
N VAL A 61 -9.86 -6.36 -6.92
CA VAL A 61 -9.03 -7.43 -6.33
C VAL A 61 -9.94 -8.51 -5.76
N LYS A 62 -10.09 -9.60 -6.49
CA LYS A 62 -11.07 -10.66 -6.20
C LYS A 62 -10.97 -11.21 -4.77
N ASP A 63 -9.77 -11.52 -4.30
CA ASP A 63 -9.55 -12.10 -2.96
C ASP A 63 -9.94 -11.11 -1.86
N HIS A 64 -9.78 -9.81 -2.11
CA HIS A 64 -10.21 -8.76 -1.18
C HIS A 64 -11.74 -8.71 -1.06
N GLU A 65 -12.47 -8.75 -2.16
CA GLU A 65 -13.94 -8.80 -2.16
C GLU A 65 -14.47 -10.03 -1.43
N ASP A 66 -13.84 -11.19 -1.66
CA ASP A 66 -14.20 -12.42 -0.99
C ASP A 66 -13.90 -12.36 0.53
N PHE A 67 -12.81 -11.71 0.92
CA PHE A 67 -12.48 -11.43 2.31
C PHE A 67 -13.51 -10.52 2.97
N LEU A 68 -13.85 -9.38 2.36
CA LEU A 68 -14.84 -8.44 2.91
C LEU A 68 -16.20 -9.12 3.16
N LYS A 69 -16.66 -9.99 2.25
CA LYS A 69 -17.91 -10.73 2.41
C LYS A 69 -17.85 -11.75 3.54
N ARG A 70 -16.70 -12.44 3.68
CA ARG A 70 -16.52 -13.50 4.68
C ARG A 70 -16.38 -12.94 6.10
N TYR A 71 -15.74 -11.81 6.25
CA TYR A 71 -15.37 -11.22 7.54
C TYR A 71 -16.09 -9.90 7.82
N ALA A 72 -17.30 -9.71 7.27
CA ALA A 72 -18.07 -8.48 7.42
C ALA A 72 -18.33 -8.06 8.89
N GLU A 73 -18.34 -9.01 9.81
CA GLU A 73 -18.53 -8.77 11.27
C GLU A 73 -17.24 -8.35 12.00
N HIS A 74 -16.07 -8.40 11.34
CA HIS A 74 -14.76 -8.02 11.92
C HIS A 74 -14.38 -6.59 11.56
N ASP A 75 -15.30 -5.67 11.84
CA ASP A 75 -15.19 -4.23 11.52
C ASP A 75 -14.65 -3.37 12.68
N GLY A 76 -14.05 -3.99 13.69
CA GLY A 76 -13.56 -3.32 14.89
C GLY A 76 -14.63 -3.12 15.97
N THR A 77 -15.87 -3.60 15.74
CA THR A 77 -16.94 -3.63 16.74
C THR A 77 -17.25 -5.06 17.12
N GLU A 78 -17.25 -5.40 18.39
CA GLU A 78 -17.78 -6.68 18.85
C GLU A 78 -19.32 -6.61 18.94
N GLU A 79 -20.03 -7.07 17.91
CA GLU A 79 -21.50 -7.18 17.86
C GLU A 79 -22.25 -5.91 18.27
N GLY A 80 -21.70 -4.72 17.98
CA GLY A 80 -22.33 -3.44 18.31
C GLY A 80 -22.40 -3.13 19.82
N LYS A 81 -21.72 -3.88 20.68
CA LYS A 81 -21.73 -3.74 22.14
C LYS A 81 -20.50 -3.04 22.73
N ILE A 82 -19.42 -2.94 21.97
CA ILE A 82 -18.15 -2.36 22.44
C ILE A 82 -17.81 -1.15 21.58
N PRO A 83 -17.20 -0.10 22.15
CA PRO A 83 -16.64 0.99 21.36
C PRO A 83 -15.67 0.46 20.33
N TYR A 84 -15.69 1.04 19.14
CA TYR A 84 -14.79 0.69 18.04
C TYR A 84 -13.34 0.51 18.53
N ASN A 85 -12.73 -0.62 18.17
CA ASN A 85 -11.35 -0.92 18.46
C ASN A 85 -10.60 -1.20 17.16
N GLU A 86 -9.75 -0.28 16.76
CA GLU A 86 -8.97 -0.34 15.54
C GLU A 86 -8.11 -1.62 15.43
N LYS A 87 -7.65 -2.19 16.55
CA LYS A 87 -6.85 -3.43 16.54
C LYS A 87 -7.64 -4.66 16.15
N LEU A 88 -8.97 -4.59 16.26
CA LEU A 88 -9.90 -5.67 15.90
C LEU A 88 -10.53 -5.47 14.52
N ASP A 89 -10.23 -4.35 13.85
CA ASP A 89 -10.77 -4.03 12.53
C ASP A 89 -9.96 -4.72 11.42
N ALA A 90 -10.29 -6.01 11.21
CA ALA A 90 -9.66 -6.79 10.15
C ALA A 90 -9.99 -6.25 8.75
N LEU A 91 -11.17 -5.64 8.57
CA LEU A 91 -11.58 -5.05 7.30
C LEU A 91 -10.69 -3.87 6.93
N LYS A 92 -10.43 -2.96 7.87
CA LYS A 92 -9.54 -1.81 7.67
C LYS A 92 -8.12 -2.26 7.30
N TRP A 93 -7.57 -3.22 8.03
CA TRP A 93 -6.22 -3.70 7.78
C TRP A 93 -6.10 -4.51 6.48
N SER A 94 -7.18 -5.18 6.06
CA SER A 94 -7.20 -5.91 4.79
C SER A 94 -6.92 -5.00 3.60
N HIS A 95 -7.41 -3.77 3.59
CA HIS A 95 -7.17 -2.81 2.50
C HIS A 95 -5.67 -2.59 2.25
N LYS A 96 -4.89 -2.46 3.32
CA LYS A 96 -3.42 -2.34 3.24
C LYS A 96 -2.78 -3.60 2.68
N VAL A 97 -3.14 -4.75 3.22
CA VAL A 97 -2.56 -6.04 2.83
C VAL A 97 -2.85 -6.36 1.37
N PHE A 98 -4.12 -6.24 0.95
CA PHE A 98 -4.49 -6.58 -0.43
C PHE A 98 -3.92 -5.58 -1.44
N ALA A 99 -3.90 -4.28 -1.16
CA ALA A 99 -3.27 -3.29 -2.03
C ALA A 99 -1.77 -3.53 -2.20
N LEU A 100 -1.05 -3.79 -1.09
CA LEU A 100 0.38 -4.04 -1.09
C LEU A 100 0.74 -5.33 -1.85
N THR A 101 0.06 -6.44 -1.53
CA THR A 101 0.39 -7.74 -2.10
C THR A 101 -0.03 -7.86 -3.57
N GLU A 102 -1.16 -7.25 -3.96
CA GLU A 102 -1.58 -7.18 -5.36
C GLU A 102 -0.55 -6.44 -6.21
N MET A 103 -0.08 -5.29 -5.72
CA MET A 103 0.96 -4.54 -6.42
C MET A 103 2.28 -5.30 -6.51
N ALA A 104 2.67 -6.00 -5.43
CA ALA A 104 3.90 -6.79 -5.40
C ALA A 104 3.88 -7.91 -6.44
N PHE A 105 2.77 -8.65 -6.52
CA PHE A 105 2.64 -9.76 -7.47
C PHE A 105 2.55 -9.27 -8.91
N ASP A 106 1.80 -8.21 -9.17
CA ASP A 106 1.75 -7.54 -10.47
C ASP A 106 3.15 -7.14 -10.99
N LEU A 107 3.99 -6.60 -10.10
CA LEU A 107 5.36 -6.20 -10.45
C LEU A 107 6.28 -7.39 -10.66
N ALA A 108 6.23 -8.38 -9.77
CA ALA A 108 7.06 -9.59 -9.85
C ALA A 108 6.72 -10.45 -11.08
N GLU A 109 5.46 -10.49 -11.51
CA GLU A 109 5.04 -11.17 -12.74
C GLU A 109 5.59 -10.48 -14.00
N LYS A 110 5.61 -9.13 -13.99
CA LYS A 110 6.04 -8.34 -15.17
C LYS A 110 7.54 -8.29 -15.33
N SER A 111 8.32 -8.41 -14.27
CA SER A 111 9.77 -8.28 -14.30
C SER A 111 10.47 -9.09 -13.22
N LYS A 112 11.57 -9.75 -13.59
CA LYS A 112 12.49 -10.36 -12.63
C LYS A 112 13.32 -9.32 -11.84
N GLU A 113 13.40 -8.11 -12.36
CA GLU A 113 14.01 -6.94 -11.72
C GLU A 113 12.93 -5.93 -11.37
N ALA A 114 11.99 -6.33 -10.51
CA ALA A 114 10.85 -5.52 -10.11
C ALA A 114 11.25 -4.35 -9.20
N GLY A 115 12.44 -4.41 -8.59
CA GLY A 115 13.01 -3.38 -7.77
C GLY A 115 12.39 -3.29 -6.38
N TRP A 116 12.12 -2.08 -5.91
CA TRP A 116 11.55 -1.82 -4.61
C TRP A 116 10.07 -1.45 -4.69
N LEU A 117 9.26 -2.08 -3.85
CA LEU A 117 7.89 -1.68 -3.56
C LEU A 117 7.85 -1.03 -2.18
N ILE A 118 7.31 0.18 -2.11
CA ILE A 118 7.28 0.97 -0.88
C ILE A 118 5.84 1.26 -0.51
N TRP A 119 5.44 0.82 0.68
CA TRP A 119 4.19 1.22 1.29
C TRP A 119 4.35 2.58 1.97
N ILE A 120 3.41 3.49 1.73
CA ILE A 120 3.27 4.75 2.47
C ILE A 120 1.81 4.87 2.93
N ASP A 121 1.60 5.12 4.22
CA ASP A 121 0.25 5.34 4.74
C ASP A 121 -0.36 6.63 4.15
N ALA A 122 -1.67 6.61 3.91
CA ALA A 122 -2.37 7.67 3.19
C ALA A 122 -2.48 9.00 3.97
N ASP A 123 -2.19 8.99 5.26
CA ASP A 123 -2.10 10.17 6.13
C ASP A 123 -0.70 10.82 6.16
N SER A 124 0.22 10.30 5.36
CA SER A 124 1.56 10.86 5.19
C SER A 124 1.57 12.02 4.19
N TYR A 125 2.66 12.79 4.14
CA TYR A 125 2.89 13.80 3.10
C TYR A 125 4.38 14.11 2.93
N LEU A 126 4.78 14.54 1.73
CA LEU A 126 6.15 14.91 1.42
C LEU A 126 6.40 16.39 1.75
N LYS A 127 7.27 16.65 2.73
CA LYS A 127 7.64 18.04 3.13
C LYS A 127 8.61 18.71 2.16
N LYS A 128 9.32 17.92 1.34
CA LYS A 128 10.34 18.41 0.41
C LYS A 128 10.44 17.45 -0.78
N ARG A 129 11.12 17.92 -1.84
CA ARG A 129 11.39 17.09 -3.01
C ARG A 129 12.12 15.80 -2.60
N LEU A 130 11.61 14.67 -3.12
CA LEU A 130 12.13 13.34 -2.91
C LEU A 130 12.54 12.76 -4.27
N THR A 131 13.85 12.62 -4.48
CA THR A 131 14.39 12.05 -5.72
C THR A 131 14.52 10.54 -5.64
N LYS A 132 14.58 9.87 -6.81
CA LYS A 132 14.87 8.44 -6.88
C LYS A 132 16.19 8.10 -6.19
N GLN A 133 17.21 8.97 -6.32
CA GLN A 133 18.49 8.79 -5.68
C GLN A 133 18.41 8.90 -4.14
N ASP A 134 17.59 9.82 -3.62
CA ASP A 134 17.37 9.93 -2.16
C ASP A 134 16.76 8.63 -1.64
N MET A 135 15.72 8.11 -2.32
CA MET A 135 15.08 6.84 -1.96
C MET A 135 16.09 5.68 -1.97
N LEU A 136 16.85 5.52 -3.05
CA LEU A 136 17.85 4.46 -3.15
C LEU A 136 18.93 4.56 -2.08
N SER A 137 19.26 5.76 -1.62
CA SER A 137 20.25 5.96 -0.54
C SER A 137 19.74 5.49 0.83
N MET A 138 18.43 5.48 1.05
CA MET A 138 17.78 4.98 2.27
C MET A 138 17.59 3.47 2.26
N LEU A 139 17.59 2.84 1.07
CA LEU A 139 17.33 1.43 0.89
C LEU A 139 18.65 0.65 0.86
N ASN A 140 18.66 -0.50 1.51
CA ASN A 140 19.81 -1.38 1.55
C ASN A 140 19.57 -2.60 0.65
N ASP A 141 20.26 -2.69 -0.49
CA ASP A 141 20.10 -3.80 -1.46
C ASP A 141 20.33 -5.19 -0.89
N LYS A 142 21.01 -5.29 0.27
CA LYS A 142 21.17 -6.57 0.97
C LYS A 142 19.97 -6.93 1.84
N ALA A 143 19.13 -5.96 2.18
CA ALA A 143 17.92 -6.20 2.96
C ALA A 143 16.80 -6.75 2.08
N ASP A 144 15.96 -7.58 2.66
CA ASP A 144 14.71 -8.05 2.06
C ASP A 144 13.61 -7.01 2.30
N ILE A 145 13.54 -6.48 3.54
CA ILE A 145 12.59 -5.47 3.97
C ILE A 145 13.33 -4.36 4.73
N VAL A 146 12.96 -3.11 4.49
CA VAL A 146 13.39 -1.93 5.24
C VAL A 146 12.16 -1.26 5.82
N TYR A 147 12.15 -1.02 7.12
CA TYR A 147 11.03 -0.36 7.80
C TYR A 147 11.51 0.44 9.01
N ASN A 148 10.69 1.41 9.44
CA ASN A 148 10.89 2.10 10.70
C ASN A 148 10.08 1.38 11.80
N PRO A 149 10.71 0.76 12.81
CA PRO A 149 9.99 0.01 13.84
C PRO A 149 9.16 0.90 14.77
N GLU A 150 9.50 2.18 14.89
CA GLU A 150 8.77 3.14 15.73
C GLU A 150 7.52 3.69 15.02
N GLU A 151 7.57 3.77 13.68
CA GLU A 151 6.52 4.37 12.87
C GLU A 151 6.34 3.57 11.56
N PRO A 152 5.44 2.56 11.53
CA PRO A 152 5.30 1.66 10.38
C PRO A 152 4.57 2.27 9.17
N PHE A 153 4.46 3.60 9.09
CA PHE A 153 3.89 4.29 7.94
C PHE A 153 4.73 4.14 6.66
N PHE A 154 5.99 3.71 6.80
CA PHE A 154 6.91 3.45 5.70
C PHE A 154 7.46 2.04 5.82
N MET A 155 7.23 1.22 4.79
CA MET A 155 7.80 -0.12 4.65
C MET A 155 8.23 -0.32 3.21
N ALA A 156 9.47 -0.77 2.99
CA ALA A 156 10.02 -1.03 1.67
C ALA A 156 10.38 -2.51 1.51
N PHE A 157 9.95 -3.11 0.41
CA PHE A 157 10.06 -4.52 0.08
C PHE A 157 10.92 -4.69 -1.17
N ASN A 158 12.01 -5.44 -1.08
CA ASN A 158 12.90 -5.71 -2.21
C ASN A 158 12.36 -6.88 -3.03
N LEU A 159 11.59 -6.59 -4.08
CA LEU A 159 10.93 -7.60 -4.90
C LEU A 159 11.88 -8.41 -5.80
N ASP A 160 13.16 -8.01 -5.92
CA ASP A 160 14.19 -8.81 -6.60
C ASP A 160 14.59 -10.06 -5.78
N LYS A 161 14.04 -10.20 -4.56
CA LYS A 161 14.38 -11.27 -3.63
C LYS A 161 13.21 -12.20 -3.40
N GLN A 162 13.41 -13.48 -3.63
CA GLN A 162 12.39 -14.50 -3.43
C GLN A 162 11.83 -14.53 -2.00
N PRO A 163 12.64 -14.44 -0.91
CA PRO A 163 12.10 -14.41 0.45
C PRO A 163 11.11 -13.28 0.71
N THR A 164 11.29 -12.13 0.05
CA THR A 164 10.33 -11.01 0.14
C THR A 164 8.99 -11.38 -0.47
N ILE A 165 9.01 -12.01 -1.65
CA ILE A 165 7.78 -12.47 -2.32
C ILE A 165 7.08 -13.53 -1.48
N ASP A 166 7.84 -14.47 -0.91
CA ASP A 166 7.29 -15.54 -0.05
C ASP A 166 6.59 -14.95 1.18
N ILE A 167 7.22 -13.98 1.88
CA ILE A 167 6.62 -13.30 3.03
C ILE A 167 5.32 -12.57 2.64
N LEU A 168 5.28 -11.91 1.49
CA LEU A 168 4.07 -11.22 1.02
C LEU A 168 2.98 -12.21 0.61
N ALA A 169 3.35 -13.37 0.07
CA ALA A 169 2.41 -14.45 -0.24
C ALA A 169 1.83 -15.07 1.03
N ASP A 170 2.66 -15.32 2.04
CA ASP A 170 2.22 -15.83 3.35
C ASP A 170 1.29 -14.83 4.04
N LEU A 171 1.63 -13.53 4.01
CA LEU A 171 0.79 -12.46 4.56
C LEU A 171 -0.59 -12.43 3.89
N ARG A 172 -0.65 -12.49 2.54
CA ARG A 172 -1.92 -12.55 1.81
C ARG A 172 -2.68 -13.83 2.12
N GLY A 173 -1.97 -14.97 2.18
CA GLY A 173 -2.53 -16.28 2.51
C GLY A 173 -3.20 -16.29 3.90
N ALA A 174 -2.55 -15.73 4.91
CA ALA A 174 -3.11 -15.61 6.26
C ALA A 174 -4.46 -14.85 6.26
N TYR A 175 -4.53 -13.72 5.54
CA TYR A 175 -5.79 -12.99 5.40
C TYR A 175 -6.86 -13.78 4.62
N ILE A 176 -6.50 -14.48 3.54
CA ILE A 176 -7.45 -15.30 2.78
C ILE A 176 -8.00 -16.46 3.63
N LEU A 177 -7.15 -17.07 4.47
CA LEU A 177 -7.51 -18.20 5.33
C LEU A 177 -8.18 -17.76 6.64
N GLY A 178 -7.99 -16.50 7.06
CA GLY A 178 -8.49 -15.98 8.34
C GLY A 178 -7.67 -16.45 9.53
N GLU A 179 -6.34 -16.55 9.35
CA GLU A 179 -5.37 -16.98 10.37
C GLU A 179 -4.73 -15.77 11.07
#